data_9262123f2271c59631dcfa00b47746e5
#
_entry.id   9262123f2271c59631dcfa00b47746e5
#
_cell.length_a   1.000
_cell.length_b   1.000
_cell.length_c   1.000
_cell.angle_alpha   90.00
_cell.angle_beta   90.00
_cell.angle_gamma   90.00
#
_symmetry.space_group_name_H-M   'P 1'
#
loop_
_entity.id
_entity.type
_entity.pdbx_description
1 polymer ?
#
loop_
_entity_poly.entity_id
_entity_poly.type
_entity_poly.pdbx_seq_one_letter_code
_entity_poly.pdbx_strand_id
1 'polypeptide(L)'
;MARDAPPQPRRSARLRQARELLLLDNDEPATYAKAMVDPDSVKWQEAMESEIESRRKNQVWNLIDPPDGVKTIEYKWIYKKKKDMDGNVHIHKARLVAKGFRQVQGVDYDETFSSVAMLKSVRIVLAIATYFDYEIWQMDVKTAFLNGNLTEDVYMMQPEGFVDPTNAGKICKLQKSIYGLKQASRSWNIHFDEVVKGFGFIKNEEEACVYKKESGSYVAFLILYVDDILLIGNNIPMLESVKTSLKNNFFDEGFRRSSIHTGHQDL
;
A
#
# COMPACT_ATOMS: atom_id res chain seq x y z
N MET A 1 -46.60 -5.93 -21.62
CA MET A 1 -45.88 -7.04 -20.98
C MET A 1 -44.57 -6.46 -20.41
N ALA A 2 -44.55 -6.16 -19.13
CA ALA A 2 -43.35 -5.70 -18.43
C ALA A 2 -42.45 -6.90 -18.17
N ARG A 3 -41.18 -6.82 -18.58
CA ARG A 3 -40.18 -7.85 -18.29
C ARG A 3 -39.65 -7.59 -16.86
N ASP A 4 -39.91 -8.52 -15.96
CA ASP A 4 -39.38 -8.50 -14.61
C ASP A 4 -37.85 -8.52 -14.62
N ALA A 5 -37.24 -7.59 -13.87
CA ALA A 5 -35.80 -7.56 -13.65
C ALA A 5 -35.38 -8.78 -12.81
N PRO A 6 -34.22 -9.41 -13.07
CA PRO A 6 -33.78 -10.57 -12.33
C PRO A 6 -33.49 -10.20 -10.86
N PRO A 7 -33.83 -11.08 -9.89
CA PRO A 7 -33.64 -10.81 -8.48
C PRO A 7 -32.15 -10.68 -8.15
N GLN A 8 -31.78 -9.59 -7.48
CA GLN A 8 -30.43 -9.37 -6.99
C GLN A 8 -30.04 -10.41 -5.93
N PRO A 9 -28.82 -10.94 -5.95
CA PRO A 9 -28.44 -12.03 -5.05
C PRO A 9 -28.37 -11.57 -3.58
N ARG A 10 -29.19 -12.16 -2.73
CA ARG A 10 -29.25 -11.92 -1.27
C ARG A 10 -27.97 -12.29 -0.51
N ARG A 11 -26.90 -12.73 -1.19
CA ARG A 11 -25.61 -13.11 -0.58
C ARG A 11 -24.76 -11.95 -0.08
N SER A 12 -24.96 -10.72 -0.57
CA SER A 12 -24.05 -9.60 -0.30
C SER A 12 -24.20 -9.01 1.10
N ALA A 13 -25.39 -8.98 1.68
CA ALA A 13 -25.64 -8.37 2.99
C ALA A 13 -25.06 -9.20 4.16
N ARG A 14 -25.24 -10.52 4.14
CA ARG A 14 -24.67 -11.43 5.16
C ARG A 14 -23.15 -11.51 5.11
N LEU A 15 -22.55 -11.46 3.90
CA LEU A 15 -21.09 -11.43 3.73
C LEU A 15 -20.49 -10.07 4.14
N ARG A 16 -21.20 -8.96 3.94
CA ARG A 16 -20.78 -7.65 4.45
C ARG A 16 -20.83 -7.61 5.97
N GLN A 17 -21.92 -8.09 6.57
CA GLN A 17 -22.10 -8.14 8.03
C GLN A 17 -21.11 -9.09 8.71
N ALA A 18 -20.85 -10.26 8.13
CA ALA A 18 -19.82 -11.19 8.62
C ALA A 18 -18.40 -10.61 8.45
N ARG A 19 -18.13 -9.85 7.38
CA ARG A 19 -16.85 -9.18 7.16
C ARG A 19 -16.64 -7.98 8.08
N GLU A 20 -17.71 -7.25 8.42
CA GLU A 20 -17.68 -6.20 9.45
C GLU A 20 -17.49 -6.79 10.86
N LEU A 21 -18.13 -7.90 11.17
CA LEU A 21 -17.96 -8.61 12.45
C LEU A 21 -16.56 -9.25 12.61
N LEU A 22 -15.94 -9.73 11.53
CA LEU A 22 -14.57 -10.28 11.52
C LEU A 22 -13.47 -9.20 11.52
N LEU A 23 -13.83 -7.93 11.24
CA LEU A 23 -12.90 -6.78 11.25
C LEU A 23 -12.99 -5.96 12.54
N LEU A 24 -13.97 -6.18 13.37
CA LEU A 24 -14.10 -5.62 14.71
C LEU A 24 -13.40 -6.54 15.71
N ASP A 25 -12.07 -6.40 15.79
CA ASP A 25 -11.39 -6.72 17.03
C ASP A 25 -11.96 -5.73 18.06
N ASN A 26 -12.69 -6.20 19.08
CA ASN A 26 -13.50 -5.37 19.97
C ASN A 26 -12.68 -4.35 20.82
N ASP A 27 -11.35 -4.33 20.66
CA ASP A 27 -10.40 -3.51 21.39
C ASP A 27 -9.82 -2.32 20.57
N GLU A 28 -10.30 -2.07 19.34
CA GLU A 28 -9.80 -1.00 18.48
C GLU A 28 -10.84 0.12 18.30
N PRO A 29 -10.46 1.41 18.46
CA PRO A 29 -11.40 2.50 18.29
C PRO A 29 -11.88 2.62 16.84
N ALA A 30 -13.17 2.79 16.63
CA ALA A 30 -13.78 2.88 15.31
C ALA A 30 -13.74 4.31 14.71
N THR A 31 -13.49 5.33 15.52
CA THR A 31 -13.48 6.74 15.11
C THR A 31 -12.41 7.53 15.87
N TYR A 32 -12.05 8.71 15.37
CA TYR A 32 -11.15 9.64 16.06
C TYR A 32 -11.65 9.95 17.49
N ALA A 33 -12.93 10.33 17.64
CA ALA A 33 -13.49 10.65 18.95
C ALA A 33 -13.38 9.48 19.93
N LYS A 34 -13.58 8.23 19.47
CA LYS A 34 -13.41 7.03 20.31
C LYS A 34 -11.94 6.81 20.67
N ALA A 35 -11.02 7.06 19.76
CA ALA A 35 -9.58 6.95 20.04
C ALA A 35 -9.12 7.94 21.12
N MET A 36 -9.70 9.15 21.14
CA MET A 36 -9.34 10.20 22.11
C MET A 36 -9.87 9.95 23.53
N VAL A 37 -10.87 9.09 23.70
CA VAL A 37 -11.39 8.68 25.03
C VAL A 37 -10.99 7.25 25.43
N ASP A 38 -10.23 6.57 24.57
CA ASP A 38 -9.70 5.22 24.84
C ASP A 38 -8.65 5.24 25.95
N PRO A 39 -8.51 4.20 26.77
CA PRO A 39 -7.43 4.08 27.76
C PRO A 39 -6.03 4.25 27.15
N ASP A 40 -5.84 3.84 25.89
CA ASP A 40 -4.59 3.99 25.13
C ASP A 40 -4.56 5.27 24.27
N SER A 41 -5.37 6.31 24.60
CA SER A 41 -5.51 7.54 23.78
C SER A 41 -4.20 8.21 23.42
N VAL A 42 -3.24 8.27 24.34
CA VAL A 42 -1.90 8.84 24.09
C VAL A 42 -1.16 8.06 22.99
N LYS A 43 -1.20 6.73 23.04
CA LYS A 43 -0.55 5.88 22.03
C LYS A 43 -1.24 6.00 20.66
N TRP A 44 -2.58 6.19 20.66
CA TRP A 44 -3.32 6.43 19.43
C TRP A 44 -2.98 7.79 18.83
N GLN A 45 -2.82 8.82 19.66
CA GLN A 45 -2.38 10.13 19.21
C GLN A 45 -0.98 10.06 18.58
N GLU A 46 0.00 9.46 19.27
CA GLU A 46 1.35 9.23 18.73
C GLU A 46 1.33 8.49 17.40
N ALA A 47 0.48 7.45 17.28
CA ALA A 47 0.33 6.69 16.03
C ALA A 47 -0.25 7.54 14.89
N MET A 48 -1.21 8.42 15.17
CA MET A 48 -1.77 9.36 14.19
C MET A 48 -0.76 10.45 13.81
N GLU A 49 -0.02 11.00 14.77
CA GLU A 49 1.05 11.98 14.51
C GLU A 49 2.12 11.40 13.60
N SER A 50 2.56 10.16 13.87
CA SER A 50 3.50 9.44 13.00
C SER A 50 2.96 9.26 11.57
N GLU A 51 1.67 8.96 11.42
CA GLU A 51 1.03 8.81 10.11
C GLU A 51 0.96 10.15 9.36
N ILE A 52 0.62 11.27 10.04
CA ILE A 52 0.59 12.61 9.44
C ILE A 52 2.00 13.08 9.08
N GLU A 53 2.98 12.84 9.95
CA GLU A 53 4.38 13.20 9.68
C GLU A 53 4.93 12.46 8.46
N SER A 54 4.60 11.16 8.30
CA SER A 54 4.93 10.40 7.10
C SER A 54 4.35 11.06 5.83
N ARG A 55 3.12 11.60 5.90
CA ARG A 55 2.51 12.30 4.77
C ARG A 55 3.17 13.64 4.46
N ARG A 56 3.58 14.38 5.48
CA ARG A 56 4.32 15.63 5.32
C ARG A 56 5.67 15.38 4.64
N LYS A 57 6.44 14.43 5.13
CA LYS A 57 7.73 14.03 4.55
C LYS A 57 7.60 13.62 3.09
N ASN A 58 6.55 12.88 2.76
CA ASN A 58 6.27 12.43 1.40
C ASN A 58 5.57 13.50 0.54
N GLN A 59 5.27 14.70 1.07
CA GLN A 59 4.57 15.77 0.35
C GLN A 59 3.26 15.31 -0.31
N VAL A 60 2.45 14.57 0.45
CA VAL A 60 1.25 13.89 -0.09
C VAL A 60 0.18 14.87 -0.54
N TRP A 61 0.08 16.05 0.10
CA TRP A 61 -0.87 17.10 -0.27
C TRP A 61 -0.35 18.51 -0.02
N ASN A 62 -0.96 19.46 -0.70
CA ASN A 62 -0.85 20.90 -0.44
C ASN A 62 -2.16 21.43 0.11
N LEU A 63 -2.10 22.40 1.04
CA LEU A 63 -3.27 23.14 1.50
C LEU A 63 -3.59 24.27 0.50
N ILE A 64 -4.81 24.27 -0.02
CA ILE A 64 -5.30 25.27 -0.97
C ILE A 64 -6.64 25.81 -0.52
N ASP A 65 -7.01 27.00 -0.99
CA ASP A 65 -8.37 27.50 -0.88
C ASP A 65 -9.31 26.62 -1.71
N PRO A 66 -10.49 26.25 -1.19
CA PRO A 66 -11.41 25.38 -1.92
C PRO A 66 -11.83 26.03 -3.26
N PRO A 67 -11.61 25.36 -4.41
CA PRO A 67 -12.18 25.83 -5.67
C PRO A 67 -13.72 25.76 -5.65
N ASP A 68 -14.37 26.63 -6.43
CA ASP A 68 -15.83 26.65 -6.51
C ASP A 68 -16.39 25.31 -6.97
N GLY A 69 -17.39 24.82 -6.25
CA GLY A 69 -18.07 23.56 -6.59
C GLY A 69 -17.24 22.28 -6.38
N VAL A 70 -16.05 22.38 -5.79
CA VAL A 70 -15.20 21.20 -5.55
C VAL A 70 -15.87 20.20 -4.61
N LYS A 71 -15.79 18.92 -4.97
CA LYS A 71 -16.23 17.82 -4.12
C LYS A 71 -15.02 17.18 -3.47
N THR A 72 -14.97 17.19 -2.14
CA THR A 72 -13.93 16.51 -1.38
C THR A 72 -14.25 15.03 -1.17
N ILE A 73 -13.23 14.18 -1.24
CA ILE A 73 -13.37 12.79 -0.83
C ILE A 73 -13.39 12.69 0.69
N GLU A 74 -14.25 11.83 1.20
CA GLU A 74 -14.28 11.50 2.62
C GLU A 74 -13.13 10.55 2.97
N TYR A 75 -12.69 10.60 4.21
CA TYR A 75 -11.69 9.69 4.78
C TYR A 75 -12.17 9.11 6.10
N LYS A 76 -11.40 8.18 6.65
CA LYS A 76 -11.54 7.68 8.00
C LYS A 76 -10.16 7.34 8.58
N TRP A 77 -10.04 7.42 9.89
CA TRP A 77 -8.96 6.80 10.62
C TRP A 77 -9.23 5.31 10.79
N ILE A 78 -8.20 4.48 10.62
CA ILE A 78 -8.21 3.05 10.93
C ILE A 78 -7.12 2.80 11.96
N TYR A 79 -7.50 2.16 13.05
CA TYR A 79 -6.63 1.85 14.18
C TYR A 79 -6.35 0.36 14.21
N LYS A 80 -5.14 -0.04 14.62
CA LYS A 80 -4.72 -1.43 14.72
C LYS A 80 -3.73 -1.62 15.85
N LYS A 81 -4.03 -2.57 16.75
CA LYS A 81 -3.09 -3.07 17.76
C LYS A 81 -2.34 -4.26 17.17
N LYS A 82 -1.00 -4.22 17.17
CA LYS A 82 -0.17 -5.36 16.82
C LYS A 82 0.29 -6.04 18.10
N LYS A 83 0.02 -7.34 18.19
CA LYS A 83 0.43 -8.20 19.30
C LYS A 83 1.74 -8.90 18.96
N ASP A 84 2.57 -9.15 19.96
CA ASP A 84 3.75 -10.01 19.87
C ASP A 84 3.35 -11.51 19.90
N MET A 85 4.34 -12.40 19.90
CA MET A 85 4.10 -13.85 19.97
C MET A 85 3.46 -14.29 21.29
N ASP A 86 3.61 -13.50 22.35
CA ASP A 86 3.05 -13.76 23.67
C ASP A 86 1.64 -13.15 23.84
N GLY A 87 1.13 -12.48 22.79
CA GLY A 87 -0.19 -11.86 22.76
C GLY A 87 -0.27 -10.45 23.35
N ASN A 88 0.87 -9.87 23.79
CA ASN A 88 0.91 -8.52 24.34
C ASN A 88 0.89 -7.48 23.19
N VAL A 89 0.15 -6.38 23.40
CA VAL A 89 0.14 -5.27 22.45
C VAL A 89 1.44 -4.50 22.56
N HIS A 90 2.24 -4.50 21.48
CA HIS A 90 3.53 -3.81 21.43
C HIS A 90 3.55 -2.61 20.48
N ILE A 91 2.63 -2.53 19.50
CA ILE A 91 2.53 -1.41 18.56
C ILE A 91 1.06 -0.99 18.40
N HIS A 92 0.82 0.31 18.53
CA HIS A 92 -0.40 0.98 18.09
C HIS A 92 -0.14 1.58 16.71
N LYS A 93 -1.00 1.33 15.74
CA LYS A 93 -0.88 1.83 14.38
C LYS A 93 -2.15 2.53 13.96
N ALA A 94 -2.04 3.75 13.46
CA ALA A 94 -3.13 4.47 12.82
C ALA A 94 -2.86 4.62 11.32
N ARG A 95 -3.91 4.61 10.51
CA ARG A 95 -3.85 4.91 9.08
C ARG A 95 -5.00 5.83 8.70
N LEU A 96 -4.69 6.87 7.95
CA LEU A 96 -5.69 7.72 7.30
C LEU A 96 -6.06 7.10 5.95
N VAL A 97 -7.31 6.76 5.76
CA VAL A 97 -7.77 5.99 4.58
C VAL A 97 -8.92 6.72 3.90
N ALA A 98 -8.80 6.99 2.60
CA ALA A 98 -9.88 7.57 1.80
C ALA A 98 -11.06 6.60 1.66
N LYS A 99 -12.28 7.14 1.63
CA LYS A 99 -13.49 6.36 1.34
C LYS A 99 -13.70 6.21 -0.19
N GLY A 100 -12.73 5.61 -0.87
CA GLY A 100 -12.71 5.45 -2.32
C GLY A 100 -13.89 4.67 -2.91
N PHE A 101 -14.67 3.96 -2.08
CA PHE A 101 -15.89 3.32 -2.53
C PHE A 101 -16.98 4.31 -3.00
N ARG A 102 -16.80 5.62 -2.73
CA ARG A 102 -17.65 6.70 -3.21
C ARG A 102 -17.16 7.32 -4.53
N GLN A 103 -15.97 6.97 -4.98
CA GLN A 103 -15.42 7.45 -6.24
C GLN A 103 -16.16 6.81 -7.43
N VAL A 104 -16.38 7.61 -8.47
CA VAL A 104 -17.06 7.22 -9.71
C VAL A 104 -16.03 7.12 -10.82
N GLN A 105 -16.01 5.98 -11.52
CA GLN A 105 -15.15 5.78 -12.67
C GLN A 105 -15.50 6.74 -13.82
N GLY A 106 -14.48 7.27 -14.49
CA GLY A 106 -14.63 8.28 -15.53
C GLY A 106 -14.88 9.70 -15.03
N VAL A 107 -14.93 9.91 -13.68
CA VAL A 107 -15.07 11.23 -13.04
C VAL A 107 -13.96 11.44 -12.02
N ASP A 108 -13.83 10.55 -11.04
CA ASP A 108 -12.85 10.65 -9.94
C ASP A 108 -11.58 9.83 -10.21
N TYR A 109 -11.65 8.86 -11.14
CA TYR A 109 -10.53 8.04 -11.60
C TYR A 109 -10.89 7.36 -12.92
N ASP A 110 -9.90 7.12 -13.76
CA ASP A 110 -10.11 6.46 -15.07
C ASP A 110 -10.00 4.93 -14.95
N GLU A 111 -8.89 4.46 -14.37
CA GLU A 111 -8.56 3.04 -14.32
C GLU A 111 -8.11 2.61 -12.92
N THR A 112 -8.31 1.34 -12.63
CA THR A 112 -7.74 0.67 -11.47
C THR A 112 -6.80 -0.44 -11.92
N PHE A 113 -5.78 -0.70 -11.10
CA PHE A 113 -4.87 -1.82 -11.30
C PHE A 113 -4.53 -2.44 -9.95
N SER A 114 -4.41 -3.76 -9.89
CA SER A 114 -3.96 -4.46 -8.70
C SER A 114 -2.48 -4.82 -8.83
N SER A 115 -1.62 -4.20 -8.01
CA SER A 115 -0.18 -4.48 -7.95
C SER A 115 0.10 -5.82 -7.23
N VAL A 116 -0.55 -6.89 -7.68
CA VAL A 116 -0.51 -8.21 -7.06
C VAL A 116 -0.12 -9.26 -8.09
N ALA A 117 1.09 -9.82 -7.98
CA ALA A 117 1.49 -10.96 -8.79
C ALA A 117 0.60 -12.17 -8.51
N MET A 118 0.28 -12.94 -9.54
CA MET A 118 -0.45 -14.19 -9.36
C MET A 118 0.35 -15.18 -8.51
N LEU A 119 -0.29 -15.85 -7.55
CA LEU A 119 0.36 -16.87 -6.71
C LEU A 119 1.02 -17.99 -7.53
N LYS A 120 0.45 -18.29 -8.71
CA LYS A 120 1.06 -19.25 -9.65
C LYS A 120 2.45 -18.76 -10.11
N SER A 121 2.55 -17.49 -10.50
CA SER A 121 3.81 -16.89 -10.97
C SER A 121 4.84 -16.83 -9.85
N VAL A 122 4.45 -16.44 -8.65
CA VAL A 122 5.32 -16.47 -7.46
C VAL A 122 5.87 -17.89 -7.22
N ARG A 123 5.00 -18.91 -7.23
CA ARG A 123 5.41 -20.32 -7.03
C ARG A 123 6.35 -20.82 -8.11
N ILE A 124 6.14 -20.43 -9.37
CA ILE A 124 7.03 -20.81 -10.48
C ILE A 124 8.44 -20.23 -10.27
N VAL A 125 8.53 -18.93 -9.95
CA VAL A 125 9.83 -18.29 -9.73
C VAL A 125 10.54 -18.84 -8.51
N LEU A 126 9.81 -19.15 -7.42
CA LEU A 126 10.38 -19.81 -6.24
C LEU A 126 10.88 -21.22 -6.57
N ALA A 127 10.16 -22.00 -7.40
CA ALA A 127 10.62 -23.31 -7.84
C ALA A 127 11.89 -23.22 -8.69
N ILE A 128 11.98 -22.23 -9.59
CA ILE A 128 13.20 -21.94 -10.36
C ILE A 128 14.35 -21.60 -9.40
N ALA A 129 14.10 -20.70 -8.45
CA ALA A 129 15.10 -20.28 -7.47
C ALA A 129 15.64 -21.46 -6.65
N THR A 130 14.76 -22.33 -6.18
CA THR A 130 15.15 -23.54 -5.44
C THR A 130 15.93 -24.53 -6.30
N TYR A 131 15.51 -24.74 -7.56
CA TYR A 131 16.19 -25.68 -8.46
C TYR A 131 17.62 -25.24 -8.83
N PHE A 132 17.82 -23.91 -9.02
CA PHE A 132 19.11 -23.34 -9.42
C PHE A 132 19.92 -22.78 -8.25
N ASP A 133 19.46 -22.95 -7.02
CA ASP A 133 20.09 -22.43 -5.79
C ASP A 133 20.30 -20.90 -5.83
N TYR A 134 19.23 -20.15 -6.19
CA TYR A 134 19.28 -18.70 -6.24
C TYR A 134 18.98 -18.09 -4.87
N GLU A 135 19.59 -16.96 -4.59
CA GLU A 135 19.26 -16.13 -3.43
C GLU A 135 17.83 -15.58 -3.53
N ILE A 136 17.11 -15.58 -2.39
CA ILE A 136 15.75 -15.07 -2.28
C ILE A 136 15.71 -14.01 -1.17
N TRP A 137 15.41 -12.76 -1.55
CA TRP A 137 15.30 -11.64 -0.63
C TRP A 137 13.89 -11.08 -0.66
N GLN A 138 13.31 -10.89 0.52
CA GLN A 138 12.03 -10.19 0.69
C GLN A 138 12.27 -8.79 1.23
N MET A 139 11.55 -7.83 0.67
CA MET A 139 11.60 -6.42 1.03
C MET A 139 10.17 -5.90 1.18
N ASP A 140 9.93 -5.03 2.17
CA ASP A 140 8.63 -4.37 2.42
C ASP A 140 8.77 -2.87 2.17
N VAL A 141 7.94 -2.32 1.30
CA VAL A 141 7.88 -0.87 1.02
C VAL A 141 6.93 -0.23 2.00
N LYS A 142 7.47 0.45 3.00
CA LYS A 142 6.62 1.26 3.88
C LYS A 142 5.91 2.32 3.05
N THR A 143 4.60 2.47 3.23
CA THR A 143 3.82 3.52 2.57
C THR A 143 3.85 3.46 1.04
N ALA A 144 3.86 2.26 0.42
CA ALA A 144 3.94 2.05 -1.02
C ALA A 144 3.03 2.99 -1.83
N PHE A 145 1.76 3.14 -1.43
CA PHE A 145 0.83 4.01 -2.15
C PHE A 145 1.17 5.50 -2.08
N LEU A 146 1.87 5.97 -1.03
CA LEU A 146 2.32 7.37 -0.94
C LEU A 146 3.46 7.70 -1.91
N ASN A 147 4.02 6.69 -2.60
CA ASN A 147 4.99 6.89 -3.67
C ASN A 147 4.32 7.12 -5.04
N GLY A 148 3.04 6.77 -5.19
CA GLY A 148 2.30 6.94 -6.45
C GLY A 148 1.82 8.38 -6.63
N ASN A 149 2.23 9.05 -7.72
CA ASN A 149 1.73 10.36 -8.09
C ASN A 149 0.28 10.26 -8.60
N LEU A 150 -0.53 11.26 -8.30
CA LEU A 150 -1.87 11.41 -8.85
C LEU A 150 -1.82 12.30 -10.09
N THR A 151 -2.53 11.89 -11.12
CA THR A 151 -2.77 12.69 -12.33
C THR A 151 -4.12 13.41 -12.25
N GLU A 152 -5.02 12.88 -11.44
CA GLU A 152 -6.37 13.42 -11.24
C GLU A 152 -6.39 14.44 -10.09
N ASP A 153 -7.26 15.42 -10.20
CA ASP A 153 -7.50 16.39 -9.15
C ASP A 153 -8.35 15.79 -8.03
N VAL A 154 -7.70 15.34 -6.96
CA VAL A 154 -8.35 14.77 -5.78
C VAL A 154 -8.20 15.69 -4.59
N TYR A 155 -9.33 16.04 -3.97
CA TYR A 155 -9.39 16.93 -2.82
C TYR A 155 -9.96 16.23 -1.60
N MET A 156 -9.45 16.57 -0.43
CA MET A 156 -9.84 15.97 0.85
C MET A 156 -9.91 17.06 1.93
N MET A 157 -10.83 16.93 2.87
CA MET A 157 -10.82 17.80 4.06
C MET A 157 -9.57 17.53 4.89
N GLN A 158 -9.06 18.54 5.60
CA GLN A 158 -7.98 18.34 6.55
C GLN A 158 -8.37 17.28 7.59
N PRO A 159 -7.44 16.36 7.97
CA PRO A 159 -7.74 15.28 8.90
C PRO A 159 -8.18 15.79 10.27
N GLU A 160 -9.23 15.18 10.81
CA GLU A 160 -9.73 15.45 12.16
C GLU A 160 -8.61 15.26 13.19
N GLY A 161 -8.43 16.25 14.06
CA GLY A 161 -7.32 16.33 15.02
C GLY A 161 -6.03 16.97 14.47
N PHE A 162 -5.96 17.22 13.16
CA PHE A 162 -4.75 17.76 12.49
C PHE A 162 -5.07 18.93 11.55
N VAL A 163 -6.14 19.64 11.83
CA VAL A 163 -6.48 20.86 11.10
C VAL A 163 -5.48 21.95 11.48
N ASP A 164 -4.84 22.55 10.47
CA ASP A 164 -3.95 23.70 10.68
C ASP A 164 -4.77 24.92 11.14
N PRO A 165 -4.54 25.44 12.35
CA PRO A 165 -5.34 26.58 12.87
C PRO A 165 -5.22 27.84 12.01
N THR A 166 -4.09 28.06 11.33
CA THR A 166 -3.85 29.23 10.48
C THR A 166 -4.48 29.07 9.09
N ASN A 167 -4.81 27.86 8.71
CA ASN A 167 -5.36 27.48 7.42
C ASN A 167 -6.65 26.63 7.55
N ALA A 168 -7.44 26.83 8.61
CA ALA A 168 -8.61 26.02 8.92
C ALA A 168 -9.68 25.96 7.80
N GLY A 169 -9.77 27.01 6.97
CA GLY A 169 -10.67 27.04 5.81
C GLY A 169 -10.14 26.34 4.55
N LYS A 170 -8.87 25.96 4.53
CA LYS A 170 -8.25 25.30 3.37
C LYS A 170 -8.50 23.80 3.36
N ILE A 171 -8.41 23.22 2.16
CA ILE A 171 -8.52 21.78 1.92
C ILE A 171 -7.21 21.20 1.41
N CYS A 172 -7.04 19.89 1.55
CA CYS A 172 -5.90 19.14 1.01
C CYS A 172 -6.14 18.84 -0.47
N LYS A 173 -5.31 19.38 -1.37
CA LYS A 173 -5.18 18.90 -2.74
C LYS A 173 -4.12 17.79 -2.75
N LEU A 174 -4.52 16.56 -3.03
CA LEU A 174 -3.60 15.42 -3.04
C LEU A 174 -2.67 15.51 -4.25
N GLN A 175 -1.38 15.35 -4.02
CA GLN A 175 -0.33 15.24 -5.04
C GLN A 175 0.03 13.77 -5.28
N LYS A 176 -0.07 12.97 -4.20
CA LYS A 176 0.20 11.54 -4.21
C LYS A 176 -1.00 10.75 -3.72
N SER A 177 -1.07 9.51 -4.13
CA SER A 177 -2.17 8.64 -3.72
C SER A 177 -2.08 8.28 -2.23
N ILE A 178 -3.24 8.01 -1.63
CA ILE A 178 -3.35 7.53 -0.26
C ILE A 178 -4.12 6.21 -0.24
N TYR A 179 -3.98 5.48 0.87
CA TYR A 179 -4.76 4.27 1.08
C TYR A 179 -6.26 4.53 0.91
N GLY A 180 -6.93 3.62 0.22
CA GLY A 180 -8.37 3.64 -0.01
C GLY A 180 -8.83 4.31 -1.30
N LEU A 181 -8.01 5.11 -1.99
CA LEU A 181 -8.33 5.60 -3.34
C LEU A 181 -8.35 4.44 -4.35
N LYS A 182 -9.25 4.50 -5.32
CA LYS A 182 -9.39 3.50 -6.38
C LYS A 182 -8.13 3.39 -7.25
N GLN A 183 -7.51 4.51 -7.56
CA GLN A 183 -6.31 4.61 -8.39
C GLN A 183 -5.00 4.38 -7.61
N ALA A 184 -5.01 4.25 -6.29
CA ALA A 184 -3.79 4.21 -5.49
C ALA A 184 -2.82 3.09 -5.89
N SER A 185 -3.34 1.88 -6.11
CA SER A 185 -2.53 0.74 -6.52
C SER A 185 -1.95 0.91 -7.94
N ARG A 186 -2.73 1.53 -8.84
CA ARG A 186 -2.28 1.84 -10.20
C ARG A 186 -1.16 2.89 -10.20
N SER A 187 -1.35 3.99 -9.48
CA SER A 187 -0.36 5.07 -9.38
C SER A 187 0.96 4.55 -8.78
N TRP A 188 0.87 3.70 -7.75
CA TRP A 188 2.03 3.01 -7.20
C TRP A 188 2.72 2.11 -8.23
N ASN A 189 1.96 1.28 -8.96
CA ASN A 189 2.53 0.37 -9.95
C ASN A 189 3.23 1.11 -11.10
N ILE A 190 2.66 2.23 -11.57
CA ILE A 190 3.28 3.05 -12.63
C ILE A 190 4.65 3.56 -12.16
N HIS A 191 4.71 4.18 -10.99
CA HIS A 191 5.97 4.69 -10.45
C HIS A 191 7.00 3.57 -10.21
N PHE A 192 6.55 2.43 -9.66
CA PHE A 192 7.40 1.26 -9.47
C PHE A 192 7.96 0.74 -10.80
N ASP A 193 7.12 0.60 -11.83
CA ASP A 193 7.49 0.14 -13.17
C ASP A 193 8.56 1.04 -13.80
N GLU A 194 8.38 2.36 -13.70
CA GLU A 194 9.34 3.34 -14.21
C GLU A 194 10.72 3.19 -13.53
N VAL A 195 10.73 3.13 -12.21
CA VAL A 195 11.95 3.00 -11.42
C VAL A 195 12.67 1.69 -11.73
N VAL A 196 11.95 0.57 -11.75
CA VAL A 196 12.52 -0.77 -11.98
C VAL A 196 13.06 -0.93 -13.40
N LYS A 197 12.36 -0.39 -14.39
CA LYS A 197 12.86 -0.31 -15.79
C LYS A 197 14.12 0.54 -15.91
N GLY A 198 14.22 1.63 -15.15
CA GLY A 198 15.43 2.44 -15.05
C GLY A 198 16.66 1.67 -14.57
N PHE A 199 16.47 0.57 -13.83
CA PHE A 199 17.55 -0.35 -13.41
C PHE A 199 17.83 -1.46 -14.43
N GLY A 200 17.20 -1.44 -15.60
CA GLY A 200 17.39 -2.40 -16.67
C GLY A 200 16.60 -3.69 -16.50
N PHE A 201 15.52 -3.69 -15.70
CA PHE A 201 14.57 -4.78 -15.70
C PHE A 201 13.60 -4.67 -16.86
N ILE A 202 13.19 -5.82 -17.38
CA ILE A 202 12.17 -5.97 -18.41
C ILE A 202 10.93 -6.56 -17.74
N LYS A 203 9.78 -5.90 -17.93
CA LYS A 203 8.48 -6.37 -17.44
C LYS A 203 8.03 -7.58 -18.23
N ASN A 204 7.46 -8.57 -17.54
CA ASN A 204 6.85 -9.70 -18.21
C ASN A 204 5.53 -9.27 -18.88
N GLU A 205 5.28 -9.73 -20.10
CA GLU A 205 4.09 -9.33 -20.88
C GLU A 205 2.79 -9.94 -20.35
N GLU A 206 2.85 -11.20 -19.83
CA GLU A 206 1.67 -11.91 -19.32
C GLU A 206 1.42 -11.65 -17.82
N GLU A 207 2.47 -11.25 -17.07
CA GLU A 207 2.41 -11.05 -15.63
C GLU A 207 3.01 -9.68 -15.28
N ALA A 208 2.15 -8.69 -15.21
CA ALA A 208 2.52 -7.28 -15.06
C ALA A 208 3.29 -6.92 -13.77
N CYS A 209 3.31 -7.81 -12.79
CA CYS A 209 4.01 -7.62 -11.52
C CYS A 209 5.30 -8.46 -11.42
N VAL A 210 5.74 -9.07 -12.52
CA VAL A 210 6.99 -9.85 -12.60
C VAL A 210 7.93 -9.17 -13.58
N TYR A 211 9.18 -9.00 -13.14
CA TYR A 211 10.23 -8.38 -13.93
C TYR A 211 11.46 -9.27 -13.94
N LYS A 212 12.23 -9.21 -15.03
CA LYS A 212 13.47 -9.97 -15.22
C LYS A 212 14.59 -9.03 -15.66
N LYS A 213 15.79 -9.25 -15.14
CA LYS A 213 17.02 -8.59 -15.59
C LYS A 213 18.07 -9.64 -15.87
N GLU A 214 18.76 -9.51 -16.99
CA GLU A 214 19.85 -10.41 -17.40
C GLU A 214 21.12 -9.59 -17.70
N SER A 215 22.29 -10.16 -17.37
CA SER A 215 23.60 -9.61 -17.68
C SER A 215 24.61 -10.73 -17.81
N GLY A 216 24.88 -11.17 -19.02
CA GLY A 216 25.68 -12.36 -19.29
C GLY A 216 25.02 -13.63 -18.71
N SER A 217 25.72 -14.31 -17.80
CA SER A 217 25.19 -15.48 -17.09
C SER A 217 24.38 -15.14 -15.83
N TYR A 218 24.30 -13.85 -15.48
CA TYR A 218 23.58 -13.41 -14.29
C TYR A 218 22.11 -13.11 -14.60
N VAL A 219 21.23 -13.54 -13.71
CA VAL A 219 19.80 -13.30 -13.82
C VAL A 219 19.26 -12.82 -12.49
N ALA A 220 18.32 -11.87 -12.53
CA ALA A 220 17.54 -11.45 -11.40
C ALA A 220 16.06 -11.36 -11.79
N PHE A 221 15.18 -11.86 -10.92
CA PHE A 221 13.74 -11.69 -10.97
C PHE A 221 13.30 -10.74 -9.86
N LEU A 222 12.35 -9.90 -10.16
CA LEU A 222 11.72 -9.02 -9.20
C LEU A 222 10.21 -9.20 -9.31
N ILE A 223 9.56 -9.45 -8.18
CA ILE A 223 8.11 -9.69 -8.10
C ILE A 223 7.52 -8.67 -7.13
N LEU A 224 6.52 -7.92 -7.60
CA LEU A 224 5.77 -6.97 -6.78
C LEU A 224 4.46 -7.62 -6.29
N TYR A 225 4.22 -7.56 -4.99
CA TYR A 225 3.00 -8.00 -4.36
C TYR A 225 2.50 -6.92 -3.37
N VAL A 226 1.76 -5.94 -3.87
CA VAL A 226 1.29 -4.73 -3.18
C VAL A 226 2.46 -3.88 -2.69
N ASP A 227 2.89 -4.06 -1.45
CA ASP A 227 4.01 -3.42 -0.75
C ASP A 227 5.21 -4.37 -0.54
N ASP A 228 5.01 -5.66 -0.73
CA ASP A 228 6.09 -6.66 -0.68
C ASP A 228 6.78 -6.81 -2.03
N ILE A 229 8.11 -6.86 -1.99
CA ILE A 229 8.97 -7.14 -3.15
C ILE A 229 9.76 -8.41 -2.88
N LEU A 230 9.72 -9.37 -3.81
CA LEU A 230 10.68 -10.48 -3.85
C LEU A 230 11.74 -10.17 -4.90
N LEU A 231 13.00 -10.18 -4.48
CA LEU A 231 14.17 -10.08 -5.35
C LEU A 231 14.94 -11.40 -5.31
N ILE A 232 15.07 -12.04 -6.45
CA ILE A 232 15.58 -13.39 -6.59
C ILE A 232 16.65 -13.41 -7.68
N GLY A 233 17.80 -14.08 -7.46
CA GLY A 233 18.82 -14.15 -8.51
C GLY A 233 20.07 -14.92 -8.10
N ASN A 234 20.98 -15.09 -9.05
CA ASN A 234 22.21 -15.89 -8.91
C ASN A 234 23.49 -15.05 -8.71
N ASN A 235 23.36 -13.72 -8.53
CA ASN A 235 24.53 -12.85 -8.38
C ASN A 235 24.31 -11.84 -7.24
N ILE A 236 24.93 -12.10 -6.09
CA ILE A 236 24.77 -11.28 -4.88
C ILE A 236 25.14 -9.80 -5.13
N PRO A 237 26.27 -9.44 -5.80
CA PRO A 237 26.57 -8.05 -6.12
C PRO A 237 25.49 -7.35 -6.95
N MET A 238 24.88 -8.03 -7.91
CA MET A 238 23.76 -7.49 -8.69
C MET A 238 22.53 -7.24 -7.79
N LEU A 239 22.19 -8.21 -6.92
CA LEU A 239 21.06 -8.08 -6.00
C LEU A 239 21.26 -6.93 -4.99
N GLU A 240 22.47 -6.78 -4.42
CA GLU A 240 22.80 -5.65 -3.54
C GLU A 240 22.70 -4.30 -4.24
N SER A 241 23.13 -4.21 -5.50
CA SER A 241 22.98 -3.00 -6.33
C SER A 241 21.50 -2.65 -6.52
N VAL A 242 20.67 -3.63 -6.90
CA VAL A 242 19.23 -3.46 -7.09
C VAL A 242 18.57 -3.05 -5.78
N LYS A 243 18.85 -3.73 -4.68
CA LYS A 243 18.35 -3.42 -3.34
C LYS A 243 18.69 -1.99 -2.91
N THR A 244 19.93 -1.55 -3.13
CA THR A 244 20.37 -0.18 -2.82
C THR A 244 19.59 0.83 -3.66
N SER A 245 19.40 0.55 -4.93
CA SER A 245 18.65 1.41 -5.83
C SER A 245 17.17 1.49 -5.46
N LEU A 246 16.53 0.36 -5.13
CA LEU A 246 15.16 0.34 -4.62
C LEU A 246 15.05 1.14 -3.31
N LYS A 247 16.00 0.94 -2.38
CA LYS A 247 16.05 1.68 -1.11
C LYS A 247 16.10 3.18 -1.34
N ASN A 248 16.92 3.66 -2.25
CA ASN A 248 17.07 5.10 -2.51
C ASN A 248 15.82 5.73 -3.15
N ASN A 249 14.98 4.94 -3.82
CA ASN A 249 13.79 5.46 -4.52
C ASN A 249 12.48 5.30 -3.72
N PHE A 250 12.38 4.28 -2.85
CA PHE A 250 11.09 3.94 -2.22
C PHE A 250 11.14 3.91 -0.70
N PHE A 251 12.33 3.97 -0.09
CA PHE A 251 12.44 3.75 1.33
C PHE A 251 12.96 4.99 2.06
N ASP A 252 12.09 5.56 2.87
CA ASP A 252 12.50 6.35 4.01
C ASP A 252 12.96 5.39 5.14
N GLU A 253 13.89 5.80 5.98
CA GLU A 253 14.59 5.02 6.99
C GLU A 253 13.77 3.90 7.65
N GLY A 254 14.08 2.64 7.40
CA GLY A 254 13.49 1.51 8.12
C GLY A 254 13.23 0.23 7.33
N PHE A 255 14.24 -0.26 6.65
CA PHE A 255 14.23 -1.54 5.95
C PHE A 255 14.23 -2.74 6.92
N ARG A 256 13.30 -3.68 6.76
CA ARG A 256 13.36 -5.00 7.39
C ARG A 256 13.85 -6.03 6.37
N ARG A 257 14.96 -6.67 6.66
CA ARG A 257 15.46 -7.84 5.94
C ARG A 257 14.78 -9.08 6.51
N SER A 258 14.16 -9.88 5.66
CA SER A 258 13.92 -11.30 5.91
C SER A 258 14.67 -12.07 4.83
N SER A 259 15.74 -12.75 5.18
CA SER A 259 16.37 -13.73 4.30
C SER A 259 15.69 -15.06 4.57
N ILE A 260 15.05 -15.63 3.57
CA ILE A 260 14.62 -17.02 3.61
C ILE A 260 15.85 -17.84 3.19
N HIS A 261 16.57 -18.38 4.19
CA HIS A 261 17.56 -19.40 3.89
C HIS A 261 16.81 -20.69 3.54
N THR A 262 16.90 -21.12 2.31
CA THR A 262 16.64 -22.52 1.97
C THR A 262 17.76 -23.33 2.60
N GLY A 263 17.51 -23.83 3.82
CA GLY A 263 18.50 -24.67 4.51
C GLY A 263 18.75 -25.95 3.74
N HIS A 264 19.84 -26.02 2.98
CA HIS A 264 20.48 -27.26 2.74
C HIS A 264 21.23 -27.65 4.04
N GLN A 265 20.63 -28.52 4.83
CA GLN A 265 21.43 -29.34 5.74
C GLN A 265 22.16 -30.35 4.85
N ASP A 266 23.47 -30.25 4.88
CA ASP A 266 24.34 -31.29 4.32
C ASP A 266 23.95 -32.65 4.91
N LEU A 267 23.56 -33.59 4.01
CA LEU A 267 23.43 -35.00 4.29
C LEU A 267 24.78 -35.70 4.01
#